data_83aebb1e89b80c2fd439924996ae819f
#
_entry.id   83aebb1e89b80c2fd439924996ae819f
#
_cell.length_a   1.000
_cell.length_b   1.000
_cell.length_c   1.000
_cell.angle_alpha   90.00
_cell.angle_beta   90.00
_cell.angle_gamma   90.00
#
_symmetry.space_group_name_H-M   'P 1'
#
loop_
_entity.id
_entity.type
_entity.pdbx_description
1 polymer ?
#
loop_
_entity_poly.entity_id
_entity_poly.type
_entity_poly.pdbx_seq_one_letter_code
_entity_poly.pdbx_strand_id
1 'polypeptide(L)'
;MKVTFLDSPEMIDRHWPAVESLLGPSVAELARGEFNVDDLLTMVRCNRAFAGLVESEAGPVLALVFEFRYYPRCVALHVLALAGKRLSEAAMTFWPVLQCLAQEFGATRIEAHAGRAMSRILSGAGFKHQYDFLKFEINQEV
;
A
#
# COMPACT_ATOMS: atom_id res chain seq x y z
N MET A 1 3.79 -18.81 -1.65
CA MET A 1 3.74 -17.41 -2.08
C MET A 1 5.02 -16.68 -1.73
N LYS A 2 5.42 -15.76 -2.56
CA LYS A 2 6.69 -15.06 -2.45
C LYS A 2 6.45 -13.56 -2.42
N VAL A 3 7.18 -12.87 -1.54
CA VAL A 3 7.13 -11.41 -1.45
C VAL A 3 8.35 -10.83 -2.18
N THR A 4 8.10 -9.88 -3.08
CA THR A 4 9.16 -9.22 -3.83
C THR A 4 9.00 -7.71 -3.65
N PHE A 5 10.07 -7.02 -3.23
CA PHE A 5 10.06 -5.56 -3.17
C PHE A 5 10.75 -5.00 -4.41
N LEU A 6 10.21 -3.94 -4.95
CA LEU A 6 10.73 -3.29 -6.16
C LEU A 6 11.80 -2.28 -5.74
N ASP A 7 12.98 -2.79 -5.42
CA ASP A 7 14.03 -2.00 -4.77
C ASP A 7 15.14 -1.50 -5.71
N SER A 8 14.96 -1.64 -7.01
CA SER A 8 15.91 -1.14 -7.99
C SER A 8 15.15 -0.70 -9.24
N PRO A 9 15.75 0.16 -10.09
CA PRO A 9 15.10 0.53 -11.35
C PRO A 9 14.73 -0.66 -12.21
N GLU A 10 15.57 -1.68 -12.25
CA GLU A 10 15.30 -2.90 -13.01
C GLU A 10 14.10 -3.65 -12.46
N MET A 11 14.00 -3.75 -11.15
CA MET A 11 12.87 -4.42 -10.51
C MET A 11 11.57 -3.65 -10.73
N ILE A 12 11.64 -2.33 -10.67
CA ILE A 12 10.47 -1.48 -10.95
C ILE A 12 10.01 -1.72 -12.38
N ASP A 13 10.91 -1.62 -13.35
CA ASP A 13 10.55 -1.80 -14.74
C ASP A 13 9.98 -3.19 -15.02
N ARG A 14 10.54 -4.21 -14.40
CA ARG A 14 10.10 -5.59 -14.59
C ARG A 14 8.73 -5.86 -14.00
N HIS A 15 8.47 -5.36 -12.80
CA HIS A 15 7.28 -5.74 -12.03
C HIS A 15 6.17 -4.70 -11.98
N TRP A 16 6.43 -3.46 -12.39
CA TRP A 16 5.40 -2.43 -12.32
C TRP A 16 4.13 -2.77 -13.11
N PRO A 17 4.21 -3.38 -14.31
CA PRO A 17 2.98 -3.75 -15.02
C PRO A 17 2.05 -4.62 -14.19
N ALA A 18 2.59 -5.55 -13.39
CA ALA A 18 1.79 -6.37 -12.50
C ALA A 18 1.19 -5.55 -11.36
N VAL A 19 1.97 -4.65 -10.78
CA VAL A 19 1.50 -3.74 -9.72
C VAL A 19 0.37 -2.87 -10.24
N GLU A 20 0.55 -2.28 -11.40
CA GLU A 20 -0.45 -1.42 -12.03
C GLU A 20 -1.74 -2.19 -12.30
N SER A 21 -1.63 -3.40 -12.80
CA SER A 21 -2.79 -4.23 -13.09
C SER A 21 -3.60 -4.53 -11.83
N LEU A 22 -2.91 -4.80 -10.72
CA LEU A 22 -3.58 -5.12 -9.46
C LEU A 22 -4.13 -3.88 -8.75
N LEU A 23 -3.39 -2.78 -8.75
CA LEU A 23 -3.77 -1.58 -8.03
C LEU A 23 -4.70 -0.64 -8.80
N GLY A 24 -4.62 -0.67 -10.14
CA GLY A 24 -5.31 0.32 -10.96
C GLY A 24 -6.78 0.52 -10.63
N PRO A 25 -7.59 -0.53 -10.63
CA PRO A 25 -9.02 -0.38 -10.35
C PRO A 25 -9.29 0.19 -8.96
N SER A 26 -8.56 -0.26 -7.94
CA SER A 26 -8.74 0.21 -6.57
C SER A 26 -8.32 1.67 -6.42
N VAL A 27 -7.20 2.05 -7.02
CA VAL A 27 -6.72 3.43 -6.94
C VAL A 27 -7.69 4.36 -7.64
N ALA A 28 -8.18 3.98 -8.82
CA ALA A 28 -9.15 4.80 -9.55
C ALA A 28 -10.41 5.06 -8.74
N GLU A 29 -10.84 4.06 -7.96
CA GLU A 29 -12.06 4.17 -7.17
C GLU A 29 -11.85 4.79 -5.81
N LEU A 30 -10.77 4.42 -5.11
CA LEU A 30 -10.62 4.72 -3.69
C LEU A 30 -9.64 5.85 -3.36
N ALA A 31 -8.82 6.28 -4.30
CA ALA A 31 -7.85 7.36 -4.03
C ALA A 31 -8.50 8.74 -3.91
N ARG A 32 -9.75 8.85 -4.33
CA ARG A 32 -10.56 10.05 -4.15
C ARG A 32 -9.93 11.32 -4.70
N GLY A 33 -9.24 11.20 -5.84
CA GLY A 33 -8.62 12.34 -6.50
C GLY A 33 -7.28 12.77 -5.90
N GLU A 34 -6.79 12.03 -4.92
CA GLU A 34 -5.53 12.37 -4.26
C GLU A 34 -4.32 11.97 -5.08
N PHE A 35 -4.41 10.88 -5.81
CA PHE A 35 -3.35 10.41 -6.68
C PHE A 35 -3.88 9.36 -7.65
N ASN A 36 -3.11 9.06 -8.68
CA ASN A 36 -3.40 7.95 -9.59
C ASN A 36 -2.20 6.98 -9.60
N VAL A 37 -2.31 5.92 -10.39
CA VAL A 37 -1.25 4.90 -10.43
C VAL A 37 0.06 5.45 -10.97
N ASP A 38 -0.01 6.38 -11.92
CA ASP A 38 1.20 7.00 -12.47
C ASP A 38 1.91 7.85 -11.43
N ASP A 39 1.15 8.51 -10.55
CA ASP A 39 1.73 9.24 -9.43
C ASP A 39 2.48 8.30 -8.49
N LEU A 40 1.91 7.14 -8.22
CA LEU A 40 2.56 6.15 -7.37
C LEU A 40 3.86 5.65 -8.00
N LEU A 41 3.86 5.42 -9.30
CA LEU A 41 5.08 5.02 -10.01
C LEU A 41 6.17 6.09 -9.87
N THR A 42 5.80 7.34 -10.06
CA THR A 42 6.75 8.45 -9.91
C THR A 42 7.33 8.49 -8.50
N MET A 43 6.49 8.32 -7.49
CA MET A 43 6.95 8.30 -6.10
C MET A 43 7.92 7.15 -5.84
N VAL A 44 7.63 5.98 -6.38
CA VAL A 44 8.48 4.80 -6.21
C VAL A 44 9.83 5.01 -6.91
N ARG A 45 9.82 5.57 -8.12
CA ARG A 45 11.06 5.84 -8.84
C ARG A 45 11.94 6.89 -8.15
N CYS A 46 11.32 7.80 -7.41
CA CYS A 46 12.03 8.86 -6.69
C CYS A 46 12.37 8.47 -5.25
N ASN A 47 12.16 7.22 -4.87
CA ASN A 47 12.40 6.72 -3.51
C ASN A 47 11.57 7.44 -2.45
N ARG A 48 10.42 7.99 -2.82
CA ARG A 48 9.49 8.62 -1.89
C ARG A 48 8.43 7.64 -1.42
N ALA A 49 8.29 6.54 -2.12
CA ALA A 49 7.40 5.44 -1.76
C ALA A 49 8.07 4.14 -2.15
N PHE A 50 7.53 3.05 -1.68
CA PHE A 50 8.07 1.71 -1.91
C PHE A 50 6.93 0.80 -2.35
N ALA A 51 7.24 -0.14 -3.24
CA ALA A 51 6.25 -1.06 -3.77
C ALA A 51 6.64 -2.50 -3.47
N GLY A 52 5.65 -3.31 -3.20
CA GLY A 52 5.82 -4.74 -2.97
C GLY A 52 4.78 -5.53 -3.74
N LEU A 53 5.12 -6.78 -4.01
CA LEU A 53 4.29 -7.68 -4.78
C LEU A 53 4.32 -9.04 -4.12
N VAL A 54 3.16 -9.67 -3.98
CA VAL A 54 3.07 -11.07 -3.55
C VAL A 54 2.70 -11.90 -4.75
N GLU A 55 3.49 -12.93 -4.99
CA GLU A 55 3.30 -13.80 -6.14
C GLU A 55 3.06 -15.23 -5.71
N SER A 56 2.09 -15.89 -6.34
CA SER A 56 1.89 -17.32 -6.21
C SER A 56 2.49 -18.00 -7.44
N GLU A 57 2.42 -19.32 -7.49
CA GLU A 57 2.88 -20.05 -8.67
C GLU A 57 2.10 -19.66 -9.94
N ALA A 58 0.86 -19.24 -9.75
CA ALA A 58 0.01 -18.81 -10.86
C ALA A 58 0.23 -17.36 -11.29
N GLY A 59 1.06 -16.61 -10.56
CA GLY A 59 1.36 -15.23 -10.88
C GLY A 59 1.08 -14.28 -9.72
N PRO A 60 1.10 -12.96 -9.99
CA PRO A 60 0.90 -11.95 -8.97
C PRO A 60 -0.50 -12.01 -8.37
N VAL A 61 -0.60 -11.89 -7.05
CA VAL A 61 -1.88 -11.95 -6.35
C VAL A 61 -2.18 -10.72 -5.50
N LEU A 62 -1.15 -9.96 -5.09
CA LEU A 62 -1.37 -8.78 -4.25
C LEU A 62 -0.26 -7.78 -4.52
N ALA A 63 -0.63 -6.51 -4.57
CA ALA A 63 0.34 -5.41 -4.69
C ALA A 63 0.06 -4.37 -3.64
N LEU A 64 1.11 -3.70 -3.17
CA LEU A 64 0.97 -2.61 -2.24
C LEU A 64 2.00 -1.55 -2.54
N VAL A 65 1.65 -0.31 -2.19
CA VAL A 65 2.58 0.82 -2.21
C VAL A 65 2.47 1.50 -0.85
N PHE A 66 3.59 1.81 -0.25
CA PHE A 66 3.62 2.42 1.06
C PHE A 66 4.70 3.49 1.12
N GLU A 67 4.60 4.35 2.13
CA GLU A 67 5.60 5.37 2.42
C GLU A 67 5.86 5.40 3.92
N PHE A 68 6.93 6.08 4.33
CA PHE A 68 7.15 6.30 5.75
C PHE A 68 6.74 7.73 6.08
N ARG A 69 5.98 7.88 7.15
CA ARG A 69 5.54 9.18 7.65
C ARG A 69 6.26 9.48 8.95
N TYR A 70 6.86 10.65 8.99
CA TYR A 70 7.65 11.08 10.13
C TYR A 70 6.85 12.07 10.95
N TYR A 71 6.24 11.58 12.01
CA TYR A 71 5.54 12.44 12.97
C TYR A 71 6.56 12.94 13.99
N PRO A 72 6.26 14.01 14.74
CA PRO A 72 7.22 14.50 15.73
C PRO A 72 7.64 13.46 16.75
N ARG A 73 6.78 12.50 17.07
CA ARG A 73 7.07 11.54 18.13
C ARG A 73 7.18 10.10 17.67
N CYS A 74 6.96 9.82 16.41
CA CYS A 74 7.06 8.45 15.92
C CYS A 74 7.17 8.42 14.40
N VAL A 75 7.57 7.26 13.90
CA VAL A 75 7.61 6.99 12.46
C VAL A 75 6.55 5.93 12.18
N ALA A 76 5.80 6.11 11.13
CA ALA A 76 4.79 5.16 10.69
C ALA A 76 5.07 4.69 9.28
N LEU A 77 4.84 3.40 9.02
CA LEU A 77 4.75 2.89 7.68
C LEU A 77 3.30 3.08 7.27
N HIS A 78 3.06 3.93 6.27
CA HIS A 78 1.72 4.28 5.81
C HIS A 78 1.41 3.60 4.49
N VAL A 79 0.40 2.75 4.47
CA VAL A 79 -0.01 2.06 3.25
C VAL A 79 -0.83 3.01 2.40
N LEU A 80 -0.32 3.33 1.21
CA LEU A 80 -0.99 4.21 0.26
C LEU A 80 -2.01 3.47 -0.58
N ALA A 81 -1.68 2.25 -0.99
CA ALA A 81 -2.56 1.45 -1.84
C ALA A 81 -2.28 -0.03 -1.61
N LEU A 82 -3.33 -0.83 -1.60
CA LEU A 82 -3.25 -2.25 -1.38
C LEU A 82 -4.43 -2.91 -2.08
N ALA A 83 -4.16 -3.82 -2.99
CA ALA A 83 -5.22 -4.52 -3.71
C ALA A 83 -4.70 -5.82 -4.31
N GLY A 84 -5.62 -6.71 -4.60
CA GLY A 84 -5.28 -7.97 -5.22
C GLY A 84 -6.39 -8.99 -5.11
N LYS A 85 -6.01 -10.22 -5.42
CA LYS A 85 -6.87 -11.40 -5.32
C LYS A 85 -6.38 -12.23 -4.15
N ARG A 86 -7.23 -13.08 -3.60
CA ARG A 86 -6.83 -13.96 -2.50
C ARG A 86 -6.18 -13.16 -1.37
N LEU A 87 -6.80 -12.02 -1.03
CA LEU A 87 -6.24 -11.07 -0.09
C LEU A 87 -5.87 -11.68 1.26
N SER A 88 -6.74 -12.51 1.83
CA SER A 88 -6.48 -13.08 3.16
C SER A 88 -5.23 -13.94 3.16
N GLU A 89 -5.09 -14.80 2.15
CA GLU A 89 -3.93 -15.66 2.03
C GLU A 89 -2.65 -14.88 1.78
N ALA A 90 -2.71 -13.96 0.84
CA ALA A 90 -1.55 -13.13 0.49
C ALA A 90 -1.13 -12.25 1.66
N ALA A 91 -2.11 -11.72 2.38
CA ALA A 91 -1.83 -10.88 3.55
C ALA A 91 -1.11 -11.66 4.65
N MET A 92 -1.49 -12.92 4.87
CA MET A 92 -0.80 -13.75 5.85
C MET A 92 0.67 -13.97 5.50
N THR A 93 0.96 -14.09 4.21
CA THR A 93 2.33 -14.28 3.74
C THR A 93 3.16 -13.01 3.92
N PHE A 94 2.57 -11.89 3.59
CA PHE A 94 3.34 -10.65 3.51
C PHE A 94 3.34 -9.85 4.83
N TRP A 95 2.37 -10.06 5.71
CA TRP A 95 2.26 -9.28 6.94
C TRP A 95 3.52 -9.35 7.83
N PRO A 96 4.07 -10.55 8.11
CA PRO A 96 5.31 -10.61 8.90
C PRO A 96 6.48 -9.90 8.22
N VAL A 97 6.56 -9.99 6.89
CA VAL A 97 7.64 -9.33 6.13
C VAL A 97 7.52 -7.83 6.25
N LEU A 98 6.30 -7.31 6.14
CA LEU A 98 6.08 -5.86 6.25
C LEU A 98 6.39 -5.36 7.65
N GLN A 99 6.04 -6.12 8.67
CA GLN A 99 6.36 -5.75 10.05
C GLN A 99 7.88 -5.67 10.27
N CYS A 100 8.63 -6.65 9.75
CA CYS A 100 10.07 -6.62 9.85
C CYS A 100 10.68 -5.42 9.14
N LEU A 101 10.19 -5.13 7.93
CA LEU A 101 10.66 -3.99 7.17
C LEU A 101 10.38 -2.68 7.91
N ALA A 102 9.18 -2.55 8.46
CA ALA A 102 8.83 -1.36 9.23
C ALA A 102 9.77 -1.15 10.40
N GLN A 103 10.05 -2.22 11.15
CA GLN A 103 10.97 -2.15 12.29
C GLN A 103 12.38 -1.78 11.87
N GLU A 104 12.86 -2.31 10.75
CA GLU A 104 14.20 -1.99 10.25
C GLU A 104 14.36 -0.50 9.96
N PHE A 105 13.30 0.16 9.53
CA PHE A 105 13.34 1.58 9.23
C PHE A 105 12.88 2.45 10.40
N GLY A 106 12.75 1.86 11.58
CA GLY A 106 12.45 2.62 12.79
C GLY A 106 10.99 2.96 12.98
N ALA A 107 10.10 2.37 12.19
CA ALA A 107 8.68 2.61 12.37
C ALA A 107 8.15 1.83 13.58
N THR A 108 7.27 2.48 14.33
CA THR A 108 6.65 1.87 15.50
C THR A 108 5.18 1.56 15.26
N ARG A 109 4.66 1.90 14.09
CA ARG A 109 3.28 1.58 13.72
C ARG A 109 3.17 1.43 12.22
N ILE A 110 2.13 0.71 11.79
CA ILE A 110 1.71 0.61 10.40
C ILE A 110 0.30 1.15 10.36
N GLU A 111 0.03 2.05 9.46
CA GLU A 111 -1.28 2.69 9.36
C GLU A 111 -1.78 2.69 7.92
N ALA A 112 -3.08 2.80 7.75
CA ALA A 112 -3.70 2.81 6.43
C ALA A 112 -5.02 3.56 6.48
N HIS A 113 -5.37 4.20 5.37
CA HIS A 113 -6.72 4.66 5.13
C HIS A 113 -7.40 3.57 4.32
N ALA A 114 -8.49 3.00 4.83
CA ALA A 114 -9.10 1.84 4.20
C ALA A 114 -10.61 2.00 4.13
N GLY A 115 -11.18 1.51 3.03
CA GLY A 115 -12.61 1.37 2.93
C GLY A 115 -13.10 0.22 3.79
N ARG A 116 -14.43 0.01 3.82
CA ARG A 116 -15.04 -0.98 4.71
C ARG A 116 -14.50 -2.39 4.55
N ALA A 117 -14.39 -2.86 3.30
CA ALA A 117 -13.96 -4.23 3.06
C ALA A 117 -12.52 -4.45 3.50
N MET A 118 -11.63 -3.52 3.15
CA MET A 118 -10.24 -3.62 3.53
C MET A 118 -10.07 -3.44 5.05
N SER A 119 -10.89 -2.58 5.65
CA SER A 119 -10.86 -2.36 7.08
C SER A 119 -11.16 -3.64 7.86
N ARG A 120 -12.08 -4.47 7.37
CA ARG A 120 -12.36 -5.77 8.00
C ARG A 120 -11.16 -6.70 7.93
N ILE A 121 -10.50 -6.75 6.77
CA ILE A 121 -9.33 -7.59 6.58
C ILE A 121 -8.19 -7.14 7.50
N LEU A 122 -7.96 -5.84 7.56
CA LEU A 122 -6.91 -5.27 8.40
C LEU A 122 -7.21 -5.46 9.89
N SER A 123 -8.48 -5.36 10.28
CA SER A 123 -8.88 -5.61 11.67
C SER A 123 -8.54 -7.05 12.07
N GLY A 124 -8.72 -8.00 11.17
CA GLY A 124 -8.34 -9.39 11.42
C GLY A 124 -6.84 -9.56 11.63
N ALA A 125 -6.03 -8.68 11.09
CA ALA A 125 -4.58 -8.70 11.27
C ALA A 125 -4.11 -7.91 12.50
N GLY A 126 -5.04 -7.28 13.23
CA GLY A 126 -4.69 -6.54 14.43
C GLY A 126 -4.75 -5.04 14.30
N PHE A 127 -5.12 -4.52 13.14
CA PHE A 127 -5.31 -3.06 12.99
C PHE A 127 -6.53 -2.64 13.80
N LYS A 128 -6.45 -1.43 14.36
CA LYS A 128 -7.53 -0.87 15.15
C LYS A 128 -7.97 0.46 14.54
N HIS A 129 -9.27 0.68 14.50
CA HIS A 129 -9.82 1.96 14.06
C HIS A 129 -9.43 3.03 15.08
N GLN A 130 -8.81 4.12 14.60
CA GLN A 130 -8.35 5.20 15.47
C GLN A 130 -9.25 6.42 15.42
N TYR A 131 -9.61 6.88 14.21
CA TYR A 131 -10.45 8.06 14.05
C TYR A 131 -11.02 8.07 12.65
N ASP A 132 -12.03 8.92 12.44
CA ASP A 132 -12.60 9.12 11.13
C ASP A 132 -11.86 10.24 10.41
N PHE A 133 -11.66 10.07 9.11
CA PHE A 133 -11.07 11.08 8.25
C PHE A 133 -12.20 11.81 7.55
N LEU A 134 -12.29 13.12 7.75
CA LEU A 134 -13.36 13.94 7.18
C LEU A 134 -12.75 14.92 6.18
N LYS A 135 -13.48 15.17 5.09
CA LYS A 135 -12.99 16.03 4.03
C LYS A 135 -14.07 17.02 3.63
N PHE A 136 -13.70 18.28 3.48
CA PHE A 136 -14.57 19.31 2.96
C PHE A 136 -13.90 19.90 1.73
N GLU A 137 -14.55 19.77 0.56
CA GLU A 137 -13.98 20.26 -0.69
C GLU A 137 -14.25 21.74 -0.82
N ILE A 138 -13.18 22.50 -1.11
CA ILE A 138 -13.27 23.95 -1.30
C ILE A 138 -13.37 24.21 -2.79
N ASN A 139 -14.15 25.22 -3.19
CA ASN A 139 -14.31 25.63 -4.60
C ASN A 139 -14.79 24.52 -5.49
N GLN A 140 -15.85 23.93 -5.07
CA GLN A 140 -16.44 22.93 -5.87
C GLN A 140 -17.22 23.46 -6.98
N GLU A 141 -17.16 24.60 -7.47
CA GLU A 141 -17.84 25.16 -8.45
C GLU A 141 -17.99 24.58 -9.55
N VAL A 142 -18.69 24.59 -9.99
CA VAL A 142 -18.83 24.33 -11.03
C VAL A 142 -19.26 24.41 -11.89
#